data_5773768e9bc3f51b54e29cada0a8555f
#
_entry.id   5773768e9bc3f51b54e29cada0a8555f
#
_cell.length_a   1.000
_cell.length_b   1.000
_cell.length_c   1.000
_cell.angle_alpha   90.00
_cell.angle_beta   90.00
_cell.angle_gamma   90.00
#
_symmetry.space_group_name_H-M   'P 1'
#
loop_
_entity.id
_entity.type
_entity.pdbx_description
1 polymer ?
#
loop_
_entity_poly.entity_id
_entity_poly.type
_entity_poly.pdbx_seq_one_letter_code
_entity_poly.pdbx_strand_id
1 'polypeptide(L)'
;EVQLVQSGGGLVQAGGSLRLSCAASGSTFSSLDMGWFRQAPGKERAFVAAISRSGDNIYYAESVKGRFTISRDNAENTMYLQMNSLKPEDSAVYYCAVESQPTYSGGVYYPRYGMDVWGQGTQVTVSS
;
A
#
# COMPACT_ATOMS: atom_id res chain seq x y z
N GLU A 1 -16.21 -9.66 -7.67
CA GLU A 1 -14.98 -10.09 -6.99
C GLU A 1 -13.81 -9.19 -7.39
N VAL A 2 -13.12 -8.66 -6.41
CA VAL A 2 -12.01 -7.74 -6.65
C VAL A 2 -10.73 -8.54 -6.91
N GLN A 3 -9.98 -8.13 -7.92
CA GLN A 3 -8.66 -8.66 -8.22
C GLN A 3 -7.65 -7.50 -8.21
N LEU A 4 -6.47 -7.74 -7.63
CA LEU A 4 -5.42 -6.74 -7.51
C LEU A 4 -4.19 -7.19 -8.28
N VAL A 5 -3.66 -6.31 -9.13
CA VAL A 5 -2.45 -6.54 -9.91
C VAL A 5 -1.42 -5.50 -9.53
N GLN A 6 -0.31 -5.97 -8.97
CA GLN A 6 0.78 -5.11 -8.52
C GLN A 6 1.89 -5.03 -9.56
N SER A 7 2.55 -3.88 -9.62
CA SER A 7 3.72 -3.66 -10.46
C SER A 7 4.68 -2.66 -9.81
N GLY A 8 5.87 -2.57 -10.37
CA GLY A 8 6.96 -1.78 -9.81
C GLY A 8 7.83 -2.63 -8.89
N GLY A 9 8.69 -1.98 -8.13
CA GLY A 9 9.61 -2.67 -7.21
C GLY A 9 10.96 -2.95 -7.85
N GLY A 10 11.71 -3.85 -7.24
CA GLY A 10 13.03 -4.24 -7.67
C GLY A 10 14.13 -3.78 -6.73
N LEU A 11 15.34 -3.67 -7.27
CA LEU A 11 16.56 -3.32 -6.54
C LEU A 11 16.90 -1.84 -6.71
N VAL A 12 17.21 -1.18 -5.61
CA VAL A 12 17.59 0.23 -5.62
C VAL A 12 18.64 0.45 -4.53
N GLN A 13 19.49 1.46 -4.73
CA GLN A 13 20.46 1.86 -3.71
C GLN A 13 19.80 2.70 -2.61
N ALA A 14 20.38 2.64 -1.42
CA ALA A 14 19.94 3.48 -0.30
C ALA A 14 19.94 4.96 -0.71
N GLY A 15 18.92 5.69 -0.30
CA GLY A 15 18.69 7.07 -0.70
C GLY A 15 17.92 7.21 -2.00
N GLY A 16 17.72 6.13 -2.74
CA GLY A 16 16.99 6.14 -3.99
C GLY A 16 15.48 6.13 -3.82
N SER A 17 14.78 6.02 -4.94
CA SER A 17 13.33 6.07 -5.00
C SER A 17 12.77 4.94 -5.86
N LEU A 18 11.59 4.48 -5.50
CA LEU A 18 10.79 3.53 -6.28
C LEU A 18 9.33 3.94 -6.21
N ARG A 19 8.56 3.53 -7.21
CA ARG A 19 7.11 3.69 -7.18
C ARG A 19 6.46 2.33 -7.39
N LEU A 20 5.56 1.96 -6.49
CA LEU A 20 4.73 0.77 -6.63
C LEU A 20 3.35 1.17 -7.11
N SER A 21 2.70 0.30 -7.86
CA SER A 21 1.33 0.50 -8.29
C SER A 21 0.49 -0.75 -8.03
N CYS A 22 -0.80 -0.53 -7.86
CA CYS A 22 -1.78 -1.57 -7.63
C CYS A 22 -3.04 -1.23 -8.41
N ALA A 23 -3.31 -2.00 -9.45
CA ALA A 23 -4.51 -1.85 -10.25
C ALA A 23 -5.59 -2.80 -9.74
N ALA A 24 -6.80 -2.29 -9.53
CA ALA A 24 -7.92 -3.08 -9.05
C ALA A 24 -8.95 -3.27 -10.17
N SER A 25 -9.51 -4.47 -10.28
CA SER A 25 -10.58 -4.78 -11.22
C SER A 25 -11.65 -5.62 -10.55
N GLY A 26 -12.81 -5.76 -11.20
CA GLY A 26 -13.90 -6.60 -10.70
C GLY A 26 -14.82 -5.92 -9.71
N SER A 27 -14.63 -4.62 -9.46
CA SER A 27 -15.48 -3.82 -8.58
C SER A 27 -15.33 -2.35 -8.90
N THR A 28 -16.19 -1.51 -8.34
CA THR A 28 -16.05 -0.06 -8.49
C THR A 28 -14.89 0.42 -7.62
N PHE A 29 -13.82 0.86 -8.27
CA PHE A 29 -12.60 1.27 -7.59
C PHE A 29 -12.86 2.37 -6.55
N SER A 30 -13.69 3.35 -6.88
CA SER A 30 -14.00 4.47 -5.99
C SER A 30 -14.77 4.07 -4.73
N SER A 31 -15.22 2.80 -4.63
CA SER A 31 -15.87 2.30 -3.43
C SER A 31 -14.92 1.57 -2.48
N LEU A 32 -13.64 1.47 -2.83
CA LEU A 32 -12.68 0.65 -2.09
C LEU A 32 -11.74 1.53 -1.24
N ASP A 33 -11.65 1.21 0.04
CA ASP A 33 -10.55 1.69 0.89
C ASP A 33 -9.36 0.78 0.65
N MET A 34 -8.16 1.35 0.52
CA MET A 34 -6.99 0.62 0.06
C MET A 34 -5.77 0.92 0.93
N GLY A 35 -4.82 0.01 0.91
CA GLY A 35 -3.59 0.21 1.66
C GLY A 35 -2.42 -0.59 1.14
N TRP A 36 -1.25 -0.27 1.69
CA TRP A 36 0.00 -0.98 1.46
C TRP A 36 0.50 -1.55 2.79
N PHE A 37 0.98 -2.77 2.71
CA PHE A 37 1.59 -3.49 3.83
C PHE A 37 2.92 -4.05 3.36
N ARG A 38 3.81 -4.38 4.29
CA ARG A 38 5.10 -4.99 3.93
C ARG A 38 5.47 -6.10 4.89
N GLN A 39 6.23 -7.07 4.39
CA GLN A 39 6.71 -8.17 5.20
C GLN A 39 8.17 -8.42 4.89
N ALA A 40 9.03 -8.17 5.87
CA ALA A 40 10.45 -8.51 5.80
C ALA A 40 10.64 -9.97 6.19
N PRO A 41 11.75 -10.62 5.74
CA PRO A 41 12.00 -12.01 6.06
C PRO A 41 12.00 -12.26 7.57
N GLY A 42 11.28 -13.29 8.01
CA GLY A 42 11.20 -13.68 9.41
C GLY A 42 10.39 -12.76 10.31
N LYS A 43 9.72 -11.76 9.73
CA LYS A 43 8.90 -10.80 10.50
C LYS A 43 7.45 -10.89 10.10
N GLU A 44 6.58 -10.33 10.94
CA GLU A 44 5.16 -10.24 10.63
C GLU A 44 4.88 -9.17 9.59
N ARG A 45 3.78 -9.34 8.87
CA ARG A 45 3.29 -8.33 7.94
C ARG A 45 2.94 -7.06 8.72
N ALA A 46 3.43 -5.92 8.24
CA ALA A 46 3.28 -4.64 8.91
C ALA A 46 2.57 -3.63 8.02
N PHE A 47 1.80 -2.76 8.64
CA PHE A 47 1.12 -1.65 7.98
C PHE A 47 2.14 -0.63 7.46
N VAL A 48 1.90 -0.10 6.26
CA VAL A 48 2.72 0.96 5.66
C VAL A 48 1.90 2.23 5.47
N ALA A 49 0.80 2.16 4.73
CA ALA A 49 -0.02 3.32 4.44
C ALA A 49 -1.42 2.90 4.03
N ALA A 50 -2.39 3.78 4.20
CA ALA A 50 -3.75 3.55 3.73
C ALA A 50 -4.38 4.84 3.25
N ILE A 51 -5.32 4.70 2.33
CA ILE A 51 -6.07 5.82 1.76
C ILE A 51 -7.54 5.42 1.64
N SER A 52 -8.41 6.30 2.12
CA SER A 52 -9.85 6.07 2.02
C SER A 52 -10.33 6.15 0.57
N ARG A 53 -11.54 5.62 0.33
CA ARG A 53 -12.16 5.63 -1.01
C ARG A 53 -12.26 7.02 -1.61
N SER A 54 -12.49 8.04 -0.79
CA SER A 54 -12.58 9.43 -1.25
C SER A 54 -11.21 10.06 -1.49
N GLY A 55 -10.13 9.47 -0.91
CA GLY A 55 -8.81 10.07 -0.91
C GLY A 55 -8.59 11.10 0.18
N ASP A 56 -9.61 11.41 0.99
CA ASP A 56 -9.53 12.47 1.99
C ASP A 56 -8.83 12.05 3.27
N ASN A 57 -8.83 10.76 3.60
CA ASN A 57 -8.18 10.25 4.81
C ASN A 57 -6.98 9.40 4.42
N ILE A 58 -5.80 9.83 4.86
CA ILE A 58 -4.54 9.16 4.57
C ILE A 58 -3.83 8.87 5.89
N TYR A 59 -3.30 7.65 6.01
CA TYR A 59 -2.62 7.18 7.21
C TYR A 59 -1.27 6.58 6.84
N TYR A 60 -0.25 6.84 7.64
CA TYR A 60 1.10 6.29 7.45
C TYR A 60 1.60 5.65 8.74
N ALA A 61 2.39 4.59 8.59
CA ALA A 61 3.21 4.09 9.69
C ALA A 61 4.28 5.14 10.02
N GLU A 62 4.63 5.26 11.29
CA GLU A 62 5.62 6.26 11.74
C GLU A 62 6.96 6.12 11.00
N SER A 63 7.38 4.88 10.72
CA SER A 63 8.66 4.61 10.07
C SER A 63 8.77 5.13 8.64
N VAL A 64 7.65 5.46 7.99
CA VAL A 64 7.65 5.89 6.58
C VAL A 64 7.14 7.32 6.37
N LYS A 65 6.65 7.98 7.41
CA LYS A 65 6.17 9.37 7.32
C LYS A 65 7.25 10.29 6.77
N GLY A 66 6.87 11.16 5.84
CA GLY A 66 7.77 12.12 5.22
C GLY A 66 8.63 11.53 4.11
N ARG A 67 8.64 10.20 3.94
CA ARG A 67 9.41 9.53 2.89
C ARG A 67 8.52 8.86 1.85
N PHE A 68 7.42 8.26 2.29
CA PHE A 68 6.48 7.56 1.41
C PHE A 68 5.21 8.38 1.24
N THR A 69 4.63 8.32 0.05
CA THR A 69 3.36 8.98 -0.28
C THR A 69 2.43 7.98 -0.95
N ILE A 70 1.27 7.75 -0.35
CA ILE A 70 0.20 6.98 -0.95
C ILE A 70 -0.72 7.91 -1.72
N SER A 71 -1.18 7.47 -2.88
CA SER A 71 -2.14 8.21 -3.69
C SER A 71 -3.01 7.24 -4.47
N ARG A 72 -4.08 7.75 -5.05
CA ARG A 72 -4.94 6.95 -5.90
C ARG A 72 -5.45 7.77 -7.07
N ASP A 73 -5.66 7.08 -8.18
CA ASP A 73 -6.25 7.65 -9.40
C ASP A 73 -7.49 6.83 -9.73
N ASN A 74 -8.66 7.37 -9.41
CA ASN A 74 -9.91 6.66 -9.63
C ASN A 74 -10.23 6.48 -11.12
N ALA A 75 -9.73 7.37 -11.98
CA ALA A 75 -9.93 7.24 -13.43
C ALA A 75 -9.15 6.05 -14.01
N GLU A 76 -7.99 5.75 -13.42
CA GLU A 76 -7.13 4.64 -13.86
C GLU A 76 -7.31 3.37 -13.02
N ASN A 77 -8.20 3.39 -12.02
CA ASN A 77 -8.41 2.27 -11.09
C ASN A 77 -7.11 1.80 -10.44
N THR A 78 -6.22 2.73 -10.11
CA THR A 78 -4.88 2.40 -9.64
C THR A 78 -4.54 3.20 -8.39
N MET A 79 -3.89 2.53 -7.45
CA MET A 79 -3.31 3.11 -6.25
C MET A 79 -1.80 3.04 -6.36
N TYR A 80 -1.10 4.05 -5.83
CA TYR A 80 0.35 4.16 -5.91
C TYR A 80 0.97 4.31 -4.52
N LEU A 81 2.21 3.84 -4.40
CA LEU A 81 3.08 4.15 -3.27
C LEU A 81 4.39 4.70 -3.82
N GLN A 82 4.60 6.00 -3.66
CA GLN A 82 5.88 6.64 -4.00
C GLN A 82 6.79 6.52 -2.79
N MET A 83 7.92 5.85 -2.97
CA MET A 83 8.89 5.61 -1.90
C MET A 83 10.15 6.39 -2.19
N ASN A 84 10.44 7.38 -1.35
CA ASN A 84 11.63 8.22 -1.46
C ASN A 84 12.54 7.97 -0.26
N SER A 85 13.80 8.37 -0.39
CA SER A 85 14.80 8.25 0.69
C SER A 85 14.84 6.85 1.27
N LEU A 86 14.89 5.86 0.39
CA LEU A 86 14.83 4.45 0.77
C LEU A 86 16.03 4.05 1.63
N LYS A 87 15.78 3.18 2.61
CA LYS A 87 16.76 2.66 3.55
C LYS A 87 16.81 1.14 3.42
N PRO A 88 17.94 0.48 3.76
CA PRO A 88 17.99 -0.99 3.77
C PRO A 88 16.87 -1.64 4.58
N GLU A 89 16.42 -1.00 5.66
CA GLU A 89 15.34 -1.49 6.52
C GLU A 89 13.98 -1.50 5.81
N ASP A 90 13.85 -0.79 4.68
CA ASP A 90 12.62 -0.81 3.87
C ASP A 90 12.53 -2.05 2.98
N SER A 91 13.59 -2.86 2.91
CA SER A 91 13.59 -4.08 2.12
C SER A 91 12.55 -5.06 2.63
N ALA A 92 11.62 -5.46 1.77
CA ALA A 92 10.51 -6.33 2.13
C ALA A 92 9.73 -6.71 0.88
N VAL A 93 8.80 -7.66 1.02
CA VAL A 93 7.73 -7.85 0.05
C VAL A 93 6.61 -6.88 0.42
N TYR A 94 6.20 -6.05 -0.54
CA TYR A 94 5.12 -5.08 -0.36
C TYR A 94 3.84 -5.62 -0.96
N TYR A 95 2.76 -5.54 -0.18
CA TYR A 95 1.45 -6.05 -0.56
C TYR A 95 0.44 -4.92 -0.65
N CYS A 96 -0.28 -4.87 -1.75
CA CYS A 96 -1.47 -4.06 -1.90
C CYS A 96 -2.65 -4.81 -1.27
N ALA A 97 -3.55 -4.08 -0.63
CA ALA A 97 -4.75 -4.67 -0.05
C ALA A 97 -5.94 -3.72 -0.20
N VAL A 98 -7.13 -4.29 -0.24
CA VAL A 98 -8.38 -3.51 -0.24
C VAL A 98 -9.32 -4.05 0.82
N GLU A 99 -10.16 -3.16 1.29
CA GLU A 99 -11.30 -3.49 2.12
C GLU A 99 -12.56 -3.33 1.27
N SER A 100 -13.14 -4.46 0.84
CA SER A 100 -14.30 -4.44 -0.03
C SER A 100 -15.59 -4.13 0.72
N GLN A 101 -15.58 -4.35 2.05
CA GLN A 101 -16.70 -4.02 2.92
C GLN A 101 -16.18 -3.25 4.12
N PRO A 102 -16.01 -1.92 4.02
CA PRO A 102 -15.39 -1.12 5.06
C PRO A 102 -16.09 -1.26 6.40
N THR A 103 -15.30 -1.43 7.45
CA THR A 103 -15.77 -1.53 8.82
C THR A 103 -15.46 -0.25 9.56
N TYR A 104 -16.52 0.36 10.08
CA TYR A 104 -16.40 1.55 10.93
C TYR A 104 -16.92 1.20 12.32
N SER A 105 -16.22 1.66 13.34
CA SER A 105 -16.67 1.51 14.71
C SER A 105 -16.68 2.89 15.36
N GLY A 106 -17.85 3.30 15.88
CA GLY A 106 -18.02 4.62 16.46
C GLY A 106 -17.70 5.77 15.50
N GLY A 107 -17.89 5.56 14.20
CA GLY A 107 -17.57 6.56 13.18
C GLY A 107 -16.09 6.64 12.83
N VAL A 108 -15.26 5.76 13.35
CA VAL A 108 -13.82 5.74 13.09
C VAL A 108 -13.48 4.62 12.13
N TYR A 109 -12.69 4.95 11.10
CA TYR A 109 -12.19 3.98 10.15
C TYR A 109 -10.88 3.35 10.65
N TYR A 110 -10.81 2.02 10.57
CA TYR A 110 -9.63 1.27 11.02
C TYR A 110 -8.97 0.54 9.84
N PRO A 111 -8.08 1.19 9.11
CA PRO A 111 -7.52 0.63 7.87
C PRO A 111 -6.68 -0.63 8.05
N ARG A 112 -6.26 -0.93 9.29
CA ARG A 112 -5.38 -2.07 9.57
C ARG A 112 -6.10 -3.40 9.71
N TYR A 113 -7.42 -3.39 9.93
CA TYR A 113 -8.13 -4.56 10.42
C TYR A 113 -9.15 -5.15 9.45
N GLY A 114 -9.50 -4.43 8.39
CA GLY A 114 -10.58 -4.84 7.51
C GLY A 114 -10.15 -5.32 6.13
N MET A 115 -8.85 -5.43 5.87
CA MET A 115 -8.38 -5.81 4.54
C MET A 115 -8.71 -7.26 4.24
N ASP A 116 -9.50 -7.50 3.19
CA ASP A 116 -10.00 -8.82 2.83
C ASP A 116 -9.55 -9.33 1.47
N VAL A 117 -8.97 -8.49 0.61
CA VAL A 117 -8.38 -8.90 -0.67
C VAL A 117 -6.95 -8.38 -0.73
N TRP A 118 -6.03 -9.27 -1.12
CA TRP A 118 -4.60 -8.98 -1.12
C TRP A 118 -4.01 -9.21 -2.50
N GLY A 119 -3.07 -8.36 -2.90
CA GLY A 119 -2.23 -8.59 -4.06
C GLY A 119 -1.19 -9.68 -3.79
N GLN A 120 -0.49 -10.11 -4.84
CA GLN A 120 0.48 -11.19 -4.77
C GLN A 120 1.81 -10.79 -4.12
N GLY A 121 2.05 -9.52 -3.96
CA GLY A 121 3.29 -9.01 -3.40
C GLY A 121 4.31 -8.61 -4.45
N THR A 122 5.12 -7.63 -4.11
CA THR A 122 6.21 -7.12 -4.95
C THR A 122 7.46 -6.96 -4.09
N GLN A 123 8.57 -7.57 -4.50
CA GLN A 123 9.83 -7.47 -3.78
C GLN A 123 10.45 -6.09 -3.98
N VAL A 124 10.85 -5.47 -2.87
CA VAL A 124 11.69 -4.28 -2.86
C VAL A 124 12.96 -4.60 -2.08
N THR A 125 14.10 -4.38 -2.70
CA THR A 125 15.41 -4.59 -2.07
C THR A 125 16.21 -3.30 -2.15
N VAL A 126 16.63 -2.81 -1.00
CA VAL A 126 17.42 -1.58 -0.89
C VAL A 126 18.81 -1.95 -0.41
N SER A 127 19.81 -1.72 -1.27
CA SER A 127 21.21 -2.02 -0.96
C SER A 127 21.90 -0.82 -0.30
N SER A 128 22.87 -1.13 0.53
CA SER A 128 23.68 -0.10 1.20
C SER A 128 24.62 0.59 0.24
#